data_150484e1a7a65723fc46c6563df2c79d
#
_entry.id   150484e1a7a65723fc46c6563df2c79d
#
_cell.length_a   1.000
_cell.length_b   1.000
_cell.length_c   1.000
_cell.angle_alpha   90.00
_cell.angle_beta   90.00
_cell.angle_gamma   90.00
#
_symmetry.space_group_name_H-M   'P 1'
#
loop_
_entity.id
_entity.type
_entity.pdbx_description
1 polymer ?
#
loop_
_entity_poly.entity_id
_entity_poly.type
_entity_poly.pdbx_seq_one_letter_code
_entity_poly.pdbx_strand_id
1 'polypeptide(L)'
;SLWISQAVGWNMSFIAPIITLFLLALPMSQPSPKLFLLVVVALTVSVYGSFVFLPFLVHQEFVGLLLLSLALFHAFYFTAKGGPAVVGTLVTVGLALTVAVGTVSIDALLGVAGGLVFGAAVGVVVALVSHLIIPEKLPAAPAEASAKEAPEADKTVDLAKARHSAMRSLAVVFPVLFWFMLSAASVANLAVMIKVSAMGQEVSRQSTRAAARSLVFSTVAGGLAAILAWQALSAWPSLTLYVLLVALAGLFFGWRIFAGQGLREHADTWTYAFLTMIVVLAPAVLDSDFGSAAGARFYDRLLMFVWATLYAVVAVYVFDAFWGQPEDEEQ
;
A
#
# COMPACT_ATOMS: atom_id res chain seq x y z
N SER A 1 -2.10 3.40 -17.91
CA SER A 1 -0.79 3.06 -17.29
C SER A 1 -0.41 1.60 -17.51
N LEU A 2 -1.29 0.64 -17.11
CA LEU A 2 -0.99 -0.80 -17.14
C LEU A 2 -0.53 -1.32 -18.50
N TRP A 3 -1.26 -0.99 -19.60
CA TRP A 3 -0.88 -1.44 -20.95
C TRP A 3 0.49 -0.92 -21.37
N ILE A 4 0.78 0.36 -21.13
CA ILE A 4 2.08 0.97 -21.47
C ILE A 4 3.19 0.31 -20.64
N SER A 5 2.98 0.14 -19.34
CA SER A 5 3.99 -0.43 -18.45
C SER A 5 4.33 -1.88 -18.83
N GLN A 6 3.34 -2.66 -19.22
CA GLN A 6 3.53 -4.04 -19.64
C GLN A 6 4.14 -4.14 -21.05
N ALA A 7 3.72 -3.29 -21.99
CA ALA A 7 4.25 -3.28 -23.35
C ALA A 7 5.74 -2.89 -23.39
N VAL A 8 6.17 -2.00 -22.51
CA VAL A 8 7.59 -1.60 -22.38
C VAL A 8 8.42 -2.64 -21.60
N GLY A 9 7.76 -3.47 -20.77
CA GLY A 9 8.39 -4.59 -20.07
C GLY A 9 9.42 -4.20 -19.02
N TRP A 10 9.26 -3.05 -18.33
CA TRP A 10 10.19 -2.71 -17.26
C TRP A 10 9.89 -3.47 -15.96
N ASN A 11 10.90 -3.65 -15.15
CA ASN A 11 10.79 -4.25 -13.83
C ASN A 11 9.78 -3.47 -12.96
N MET A 12 8.91 -4.17 -12.22
CA MET A 12 7.89 -3.57 -11.36
C MET A 12 6.83 -2.74 -12.12
N SER A 13 6.48 -3.14 -13.34
CA SER A 13 5.49 -2.45 -14.20
C SER A 13 4.13 -2.24 -13.53
N PHE A 14 3.76 -3.05 -12.53
CA PHE A 14 2.51 -2.95 -11.78
C PHE A 14 2.48 -1.77 -10.77
N ILE A 15 3.59 -1.14 -10.47
CA ILE A 15 3.66 -0.01 -9.54
C ILE A 15 2.97 1.23 -10.11
N ALA A 16 3.11 1.47 -11.41
CA ALA A 16 2.44 2.62 -12.05
C ALA A 16 0.92 2.62 -11.88
N PRO A 17 0.17 1.53 -12.17
CA PRO A 17 -1.26 1.50 -11.89
C PRO A 17 -1.61 1.60 -10.40
N ILE A 18 -0.78 1.07 -9.49
CA ILE A 18 -0.98 1.19 -8.04
C ILE A 18 -0.90 2.66 -7.61
N ILE A 19 0.16 3.37 -7.98
CA ILE A 19 0.34 4.79 -7.64
C ILE A 19 -0.76 5.64 -8.28
N THR A 20 -1.10 5.36 -9.54
CA THR A 20 -2.22 6.03 -10.21
C THR A 20 -3.52 5.86 -9.43
N LEU A 21 -3.83 4.63 -8.99
CA LEU A 21 -5.02 4.35 -8.18
C LEU A 21 -5.02 5.13 -6.87
N PHE A 22 -3.92 5.10 -6.12
CA PHE A 22 -3.81 5.82 -4.86
C PHE A 22 -4.02 7.32 -5.03
N LEU A 23 -3.45 7.91 -6.07
CA LEU A 23 -3.59 9.34 -6.33
C LEU A 23 -5.00 9.73 -6.77
N LEU A 24 -5.63 8.90 -7.63
CA LEU A 24 -7.00 9.14 -8.08
C LEU A 24 -8.05 8.85 -7.00
N ALA A 25 -7.75 7.98 -6.02
CA ALA A 25 -8.64 7.70 -4.91
C ALA A 25 -8.64 8.81 -3.83
N LEU A 26 -7.67 9.73 -3.86
CA LEU A 26 -7.65 10.86 -2.93
C LEU A 26 -8.77 11.84 -3.24
N PRO A 27 -9.59 12.23 -2.25
CA PRO A 27 -10.68 13.19 -2.44
C PRO A 27 -10.14 14.63 -2.57
N MET A 28 -9.52 14.95 -3.71
CA MET A 28 -8.95 16.27 -3.99
C MET A 28 -9.73 16.96 -5.10
N SER A 29 -10.15 18.21 -4.86
CA SER A 29 -10.85 19.03 -5.84
C SER A 29 -9.95 19.50 -6.99
N GLN A 30 -8.66 19.62 -6.76
CA GLN A 30 -7.67 19.96 -7.80
C GLN A 30 -6.34 19.22 -7.50
N PRO A 31 -5.75 18.58 -8.53
CA PRO A 31 -4.45 17.95 -8.37
C PRO A 31 -3.38 19.02 -8.13
N SER A 32 -2.79 18.99 -6.94
CA SER A 32 -1.64 19.85 -6.64
C SER A 32 -0.37 19.24 -7.24
N PRO A 33 0.30 19.87 -8.21
CA PRO A 33 1.57 19.38 -8.75
C PRO A 33 2.63 19.16 -7.66
N LYS A 34 2.53 19.93 -6.56
CA LYS A 34 3.41 19.81 -5.40
C LYS A 34 3.22 18.47 -4.68
N LEU A 35 1.96 18.00 -4.52
CA LEU A 35 1.69 16.71 -3.90
C LEU A 35 2.22 15.56 -4.75
N PHE A 36 2.03 15.63 -6.06
CA PHE A 36 2.54 14.63 -6.99
C PHE A 36 4.06 14.54 -7.00
N LEU A 37 4.74 15.69 -6.99
CA LEU A 37 6.18 15.74 -6.83
C LEU A 37 6.61 15.17 -5.47
N LEU A 38 5.89 15.52 -4.40
CA LEU A 38 6.15 15.00 -3.04
C LEU A 38 6.08 13.47 -3.00
N VAL A 39 5.11 12.86 -3.69
CA VAL A 39 4.98 11.38 -3.76
C VAL A 39 6.22 10.74 -4.38
N VAL A 40 6.70 11.25 -5.52
CA VAL A 40 7.90 10.71 -6.18
C VAL A 40 9.15 10.95 -5.33
N VAL A 41 9.31 12.14 -4.77
CA VAL A 41 10.45 12.49 -3.91
C VAL A 41 10.43 11.66 -2.63
N ALA A 42 9.28 11.53 -1.97
CA ALA A 42 9.14 10.73 -0.75
C ALA A 42 9.50 9.26 -0.99
N LEU A 43 9.03 8.67 -2.10
CA LEU A 43 9.39 7.31 -2.46
C LEU A 43 10.90 7.19 -2.77
N THR A 44 11.44 8.11 -3.56
CA THR A 44 12.87 8.10 -3.91
C THR A 44 13.75 8.21 -2.67
N VAL A 45 13.48 9.18 -1.81
CA VAL A 45 14.22 9.38 -0.55
C VAL A 45 14.06 8.18 0.38
N SER A 46 12.86 7.60 0.47
CA SER A 46 12.60 6.44 1.30
C SER A 46 13.37 5.21 0.81
N VAL A 47 13.29 4.90 -0.48
CA VAL A 47 13.90 3.70 -1.05
C VAL A 47 15.44 3.81 -1.03
N TYR A 48 16.00 4.90 -1.53
CA TYR A 48 17.46 5.07 -1.53
C TYR A 48 18.02 5.43 -0.15
N GLY A 49 17.28 6.19 0.65
CA GLY A 49 17.66 6.49 2.03
C GLY A 49 17.71 5.27 2.92
N SER A 50 16.86 4.27 2.66
CA SER A 50 16.85 3.02 3.41
C SER A 50 18.12 2.15 3.18
N PHE A 51 18.91 2.41 2.13
CA PHE A 51 20.20 1.74 1.90
C PHE A 51 21.20 1.98 3.03
N VAL A 52 21.05 3.08 3.76
CA VAL A 52 21.87 3.36 4.96
C VAL A 52 21.73 2.28 6.02
N PHE A 53 20.59 1.59 6.10
CA PHE A 53 20.36 0.49 7.05
C PHE A 53 21.02 -0.82 6.60
N LEU A 54 21.33 -0.97 5.31
CA LEU A 54 21.80 -2.22 4.75
C LEU A 54 23.10 -2.75 5.38
N PRO A 55 24.16 -1.95 5.59
CA PRO A 55 25.37 -2.42 6.26
C PRO A 55 25.10 -2.95 7.68
N PHE A 56 24.17 -2.31 8.40
CA PHE A 56 23.80 -2.75 9.74
C PHE A 56 22.98 -4.05 9.69
N LEU A 57 22.04 -4.18 8.74
CA LEU A 57 21.25 -5.39 8.57
C LEU A 57 22.09 -6.61 8.16
N VAL A 58 23.17 -6.41 7.41
CA VAL A 58 24.05 -7.49 6.94
C VAL A 58 25.14 -7.86 7.95
N HIS A 59 25.74 -6.86 8.62
CA HIS A 59 26.90 -7.09 9.51
C HIS A 59 26.54 -7.05 10.99
N GLN A 60 25.48 -6.36 11.38
CA GLN A 60 25.04 -6.19 12.76
C GLN A 60 23.52 -6.29 12.84
N GLU A 61 22.99 -7.46 12.57
CA GLU A 61 21.55 -7.73 12.39
C GLU A 61 20.68 -7.10 13.49
N PHE A 62 21.09 -7.22 14.75
CA PHE A 62 20.35 -6.66 15.87
C PHE A 62 20.27 -5.13 15.83
N VAL A 63 21.38 -4.46 15.53
CA VAL A 63 21.42 -2.99 15.41
C VAL A 63 20.62 -2.54 14.19
N GLY A 64 20.75 -3.25 13.07
CA GLY A 64 20.00 -2.99 11.86
C GLY A 64 18.49 -3.09 12.07
N LEU A 65 18.03 -4.14 12.78
CA LEU A 65 16.63 -4.33 13.14
C LEU A 65 16.11 -3.23 14.07
N LEU A 66 16.91 -2.81 15.04
CA LEU A 66 16.53 -1.74 15.96
C LEU A 66 16.39 -0.41 15.23
N LEU A 67 17.34 -0.07 14.36
CA LEU A 67 17.27 1.13 13.52
C LEU A 67 16.09 1.10 12.56
N LEU A 68 15.83 -0.05 11.94
CA LEU A 68 14.68 -0.24 11.06
C LEU A 68 13.36 -0.08 11.81
N SER A 69 13.24 -0.68 13.01
CA SER A 69 12.04 -0.55 13.84
C SER A 69 11.78 0.90 14.24
N LEU A 70 12.85 1.65 14.55
CA LEU A 70 12.78 3.07 14.85
C LEU A 70 12.32 3.89 13.64
N ALA A 71 12.86 3.60 12.46
CA ALA A 71 12.46 4.28 11.22
C ALA A 71 11.00 4.00 10.86
N LEU A 72 10.55 2.74 10.99
CA LEU A 72 9.15 2.35 10.78
C LEU A 72 8.22 3.02 11.79
N PHE A 73 8.64 3.06 13.08
CA PHE A 73 7.88 3.77 14.09
C PHE A 73 7.66 5.23 13.71
N HIS A 74 8.71 5.93 13.25
CA HIS A 74 8.61 7.33 12.84
C HIS A 74 7.71 7.50 11.59
N ALA A 75 7.75 6.56 10.64
CA ALA A 75 6.85 6.58 9.49
C ALA A 75 5.37 6.44 9.89
N PHE A 76 5.05 5.52 10.80
CA PHE A 76 3.68 5.38 11.34
C PHE A 76 3.28 6.57 12.21
N TYR A 77 4.19 7.07 13.04
CA TYR A 77 3.94 8.23 13.88
C TYR A 77 3.67 9.49 13.07
N PHE A 78 4.39 9.69 11.95
CA PHE A 78 4.13 10.78 11.02
C PHE A 78 2.69 10.73 10.49
N THR A 79 2.21 9.55 10.07
CA THR A 79 0.84 9.38 9.59
C THR A 79 -0.19 9.55 10.70
N ALA A 80 0.08 9.01 11.89
CA ALA A 80 -0.80 9.12 13.05
C ALA A 80 -0.97 10.57 13.54
N LYS A 81 0.02 11.43 13.30
CA LYS A 81 -0.04 12.88 13.56
C LYS A 81 -0.81 13.68 12.51
N GLY A 82 -1.43 13.03 11.54
CA GLY A 82 -2.16 13.71 10.45
C GLY A 82 -1.33 13.97 9.20
N GLY A 83 -0.11 13.42 9.09
CA GLY A 83 0.67 13.46 7.85
C GLY A 83 -0.02 12.69 6.72
N PRO A 84 0.24 13.06 5.44
CA PRO A 84 -0.36 12.38 4.30
C PRO A 84 -0.11 10.87 4.31
N ALA A 85 -1.17 10.06 4.38
CA ALA A 85 -1.09 8.60 4.47
C ALA A 85 -0.32 7.98 3.30
N VAL A 86 -0.44 8.57 2.10
CA VAL A 86 0.30 8.12 0.91
C VAL A 86 1.80 8.21 1.15
N VAL A 87 2.30 9.31 1.73
CA VAL A 87 3.72 9.49 2.04
C VAL A 87 4.16 8.45 3.07
N GLY A 88 3.40 8.27 4.15
CA GLY A 88 3.68 7.23 5.16
C GLY A 88 3.75 5.82 4.57
N THR A 89 2.80 5.46 3.69
CA THR A 89 2.79 4.17 3.00
C THR A 89 4.05 4.00 2.14
N LEU A 90 4.43 5.01 1.36
CA LEU A 90 5.60 4.94 0.48
C LEU A 90 6.91 4.81 1.29
N VAL A 91 7.01 5.53 2.41
CA VAL A 91 8.15 5.40 3.32
C VAL A 91 8.23 3.99 3.91
N THR A 92 7.12 3.45 4.38
CA THR A 92 7.05 2.08 4.93
C THR A 92 7.41 1.04 3.87
N VAL A 93 6.90 1.20 2.63
CA VAL A 93 7.23 0.31 1.50
C VAL A 93 8.73 0.36 1.18
N GLY A 94 9.32 1.56 1.13
CA GLY A 94 10.76 1.72 0.88
C GLY A 94 11.63 1.03 1.93
N LEU A 95 11.30 1.19 3.21
CA LEU A 95 11.99 0.52 4.32
C LEU A 95 11.83 -1.01 4.24
N ALA A 96 10.61 -1.48 3.99
CA ALA A 96 10.32 -2.90 3.86
C ALA A 96 11.07 -3.56 2.69
N LEU A 97 11.20 -2.83 1.58
CA LEU A 97 11.93 -3.29 0.40
C LEU A 97 13.41 -3.59 0.70
N THR A 98 14.07 -2.73 1.45
CA THR A 98 15.48 -2.92 1.81
C THR A 98 15.67 -4.20 2.60
N VAL A 99 14.73 -4.55 3.48
CA VAL A 99 14.76 -5.83 4.22
C VAL A 99 14.52 -7.00 3.30
N ALA A 100 13.49 -6.93 2.45
CA ALA A 100 13.07 -8.05 1.63
C ALA A 100 14.07 -8.41 0.53
N VAL A 101 14.75 -7.43 -0.04
CA VAL A 101 15.60 -7.59 -1.22
C VAL A 101 17.06 -7.26 -0.93
N GLY A 102 17.31 -6.23 -0.14
CA GLY A 102 18.67 -5.71 0.09
C GLY A 102 19.55 -6.67 0.86
N THR A 103 18.99 -7.45 1.78
CA THR A 103 19.71 -8.49 2.53
C THR A 103 20.11 -9.68 1.65
N VAL A 104 19.45 -9.86 0.51
CA VAL A 104 19.73 -10.96 -0.43
C VAL A 104 20.69 -10.51 -1.53
N SER A 105 20.42 -9.35 -2.16
CA SER A 105 21.25 -8.84 -3.26
C SER A 105 21.11 -7.33 -3.42
N ILE A 106 22.22 -6.63 -3.46
CA ILE A 106 22.27 -5.19 -3.72
C ILE A 106 21.83 -4.88 -5.15
N ASP A 107 22.24 -5.69 -6.14
CA ASP A 107 21.87 -5.47 -7.54
C ASP A 107 20.36 -5.65 -7.74
N ALA A 108 19.77 -6.67 -7.12
CA ALA A 108 18.32 -6.85 -7.12
C ALA A 108 17.61 -5.67 -6.46
N LEU A 109 18.13 -5.17 -5.33
CA LEU A 109 17.59 -3.99 -4.65
C LEU A 109 17.63 -2.74 -5.54
N LEU A 110 18.74 -2.48 -6.23
CA LEU A 110 18.87 -1.35 -7.15
C LEU A 110 17.89 -1.46 -8.31
N GLY A 111 17.72 -2.66 -8.88
CA GLY A 111 16.76 -2.92 -9.94
C GLY A 111 15.32 -2.67 -9.51
N VAL A 112 14.93 -3.18 -8.35
CA VAL A 112 13.59 -2.99 -7.78
C VAL A 112 13.36 -1.53 -7.36
N ALA A 113 14.35 -0.89 -6.75
CA ALA A 113 14.31 0.52 -6.35
C ALA A 113 14.07 1.43 -7.57
N GLY A 114 14.86 1.23 -8.63
CA GLY A 114 14.69 1.96 -9.88
C GLY A 114 13.31 1.73 -10.51
N GLY A 115 12.86 0.49 -10.54
CA GLY A 115 11.52 0.12 -11.04
C GLY A 115 10.38 0.77 -10.25
N LEU A 116 10.49 0.83 -8.92
CA LEU A 116 9.52 1.51 -8.05
C LEU A 116 9.45 3.00 -8.31
N VAL A 117 10.60 3.68 -8.33
CA VAL A 117 10.66 5.14 -8.55
C VAL A 117 10.19 5.49 -9.94
N PHE A 118 10.63 4.76 -10.96
CA PHE A 118 10.17 4.96 -12.34
C PHE A 118 8.68 4.70 -12.48
N GLY A 119 8.18 3.59 -11.93
CA GLY A 119 6.75 3.26 -11.92
C GLY A 119 5.91 4.33 -11.20
N ALA A 120 6.42 4.89 -10.09
CA ALA A 120 5.76 6.00 -9.39
C ALA A 120 5.71 7.26 -10.25
N ALA A 121 6.81 7.62 -10.91
CA ALA A 121 6.84 8.78 -11.80
C ALA A 121 5.84 8.64 -12.97
N VAL A 122 5.78 7.48 -13.59
CA VAL A 122 4.78 7.17 -14.63
C VAL A 122 3.36 7.21 -14.06
N GLY A 123 3.14 6.62 -12.87
CA GLY A 123 1.83 6.64 -12.20
C GLY A 123 1.34 8.06 -11.91
N VAL A 124 2.23 8.93 -11.45
CA VAL A 124 1.98 10.37 -11.25
C VAL A 124 1.58 11.06 -12.55
N VAL A 125 2.36 10.84 -13.62
CA VAL A 125 2.06 11.45 -14.94
C VAL A 125 0.69 10.99 -15.44
N VAL A 126 0.37 9.71 -15.32
CA VAL A 126 -0.93 9.17 -15.72
C VAL A 126 -2.07 9.75 -14.88
N ALA A 127 -1.88 9.92 -13.57
CA ALA A 127 -2.88 10.55 -12.71
C ALA A 127 -3.11 12.02 -13.12
N LEU A 128 -2.07 12.78 -13.39
CA LEU A 128 -2.16 14.16 -13.89
C LEU A 128 -2.92 14.24 -15.22
N VAL A 129 -2.55 13.39 -16.19
CA VAL A 129 -3.21 13.34 -17.50
C VAL A 129 -4.68 12.97 -17.34
N SER A 130 -5.01 12.03 -16.43
CA SER A 130 -6.40 11.65 -16.17
C SER A 130 -7.24 12.82 -15.65
N HIS A 131 -6.72 13.64 -14.74
CA HIS A 131 -7.41 14.84 -14.26
C HIS A 131 -7.53 15.93 -15.34
N LEU A 132 -6.56 16.02 -16.26
CA LEU A 132 -6.65 16.98 -17.38
C LEU A 132 -7.73 16.57 -18.40
N ILE A 133 -7.88 15.26 -18.65
CA ILE A 133 -8.87 14.75 -19.62
C ILE A 133 -10.28 14.74 -19.02
N ILE A 134 -10.39 14.38 -17.73
CA ILE A 134 -11.66 14.27 -17.02
C ILE A 134 -11.61 15.26 -15.84
N PRO A 135 -11.84 16.56 -16.09
CA PRO A 135 -11.87 17.52 -14.99
C PRO A 135 -13.07 17.21 -14.09
N GLU A 136 -12.80 16.94 -12.82
CA GLU A 136 -13.86 16.78 -11.82
C GLU A 136 -14.62 18.10 -11.68
N LYS A 137 -15.87 18.11 -12.13
CA LYS A 137 -16.83 19.10 -11.70
C LYS A 137 -17.39 18.67 -10.34
N LEU A 138 -16.59 18.75 -9.31
CA LEU A 138 -17.15 18.72 -7.95
C LEU A 138 -18.13 19.89 -7.87
N PRO A 139 -19.39 19.68 -7.44
CA PRO A 139 -20.22 20.78 -7.01
C PRO A 139 -19.37 21.58 -6.03
N ALA A 140 -19.25 22.89 -6.23
CA ALA A 140 -18.56 23.75 -5.31
C ALA A 140 -19.12 23.43 -3.92
N ALA A 141 -18.39 22.67 -3.12
CA ALA A 141 -18.71 22.52 -1.72
C ALA A 141 -18.79 23.95 -1.19
N PRO A 142 -19.84 24.33 -0.44
CA PRO A 142 -19.89 25.64 0.14
C PRO A 142 -18.54 25.94 0.73
N ALA A 143 -17.98 27.12 0.46
CA ALA A 143 -16.62 27.50 0.90
C ALA A 143 -16.39 27.27 2.40
N GLU A 144 -17.48 27.17 3.17
CA GLU A 144 -17.51 26.80 4.58
C GLU A 144 -17.19 25.32 4.87
N ALA A 145 -17.47 24.38 3.94
CA ALA A 145 -17.13 22.96 4.14
C ALA A 145 -15.65 22.67 3.77
N SER A 146 -15.11 23.37 2.77
CA SER A 146 -13.68 23.28 2.45
C SER A 146 -12.79 23.97 3.47
N ALA A 147 -13.32 24.95 4.20
CA ALA A 147 -12.63 25.59 5.31
C ALA A 147 -12.67 24.76 6.60
N LYS A 148 -13.63 23.80 6.71
CA LYS A 148 -13.72 22.89 7.87
C LYS A 148 -12.92 21.59 7.70
N GLU A 149 -12.42 21.27 6.50
CA GLU A 149 -11.56 20.10 6.23
C GLU A 149 -10.07 20.41 6.06
N ALA A 150 -9.68 21.68 6.05
CA ALA A 150 -8.37 22.04 6.55
C ALA A 150 -8.47 21.88 8.08
N PRO A 151 -7.73 21.00 8.74
CA PRO A 151 -7.70 21.02 10.19
C PRO A 151 -7.18 22.42 10.56
N GLU A 152 -8.08 23.26 11.08
CA GLU A 152 -7.64 24.41 11.85
C GLU A 152 -6.64 23.88 12.86
N ALA A 153 -5.51 24.54 12.93
CA ALA A 153 -4.35 24.21 13.74
C ALA A 153 -4.62 24.32 15.25
N ASP A 154 -5.76 23.78 15.72
CA ASP A 154 -6.10 23.77 17.15
C ASP A 154 -6.77 22.49 17.63
N LYS A 155 -6.71 21.39 16.88
CA LYS A 155 -6.76 20.06 17.49
C LYS A 155 -5.35 19.77 17.96
N THR A 156 -5.08 20.04 19.23
CA THR A 156 -3.90 19.50 19.91
C THR A 156 -3.87 18.01 19.60
N VAL A 157 -3.02 17.61 18.62
CA VAL A 157 -2.87 16.21 18.25
C VAL A 157 -2.43 15.51 19.51
N ASP A 158 -3.27 14.64 20.03
CA ASP A 158 -2.92 13.86 21.21
C ASP A 158 -1.70 13.00 20.86
N LEU A 159 -0.54 13.47 21.29
CA LEU A 159 0.75 12.83 21.01
C LEU A 159 0.80 11.42 21.64
N ALA A 160 0.03 11.18 22.69
CA ALA A 160 -0.05 9.87 23.33
C ALA A 160 -0.85 8.91 22.45
N LYS A 161 -2.00 9.34 21.90
CA LYS A 161 -2.78 8.57 20.93
C LYS A 161 -2.00 8.30 19.66
N ALA A 162 -1.28 9.29 19.14
CA ALA A 162 -0.44 9.12 17.95
C ALA A 162 0.70 8.11 18.19
N ARG A 163 1.35 8.15 19.37
CA ARG A 163 2.38 7.17 19.74
C ARG A 163 1.81 5.76 19.90
N HIS A 164 0.69 5.63 20.57
CA HIS A 164 0.01 4.33 20.74
C HIS A 164 -0.35 3.72 19.38
N SER A 165 -0.93 4.52 18.48
CA SER A 165 -1.28 4.09 17.12
C SER A 165 -0.04 3.65 16.32
N ALA A 166 1.06 4.40 16.41
CA ALA A 166 2.32 4.05 15.75
C ALA A 166 2.93 2.74 16.31
N MET A 167 2.91 2.54 17.63
CA MET A 167 3.37 1.30 18.26
C MET A 167 2.52 0.10 17.85
N ARG A 168 1.20 0.27 17.77
CA ARG A 168 0.28 -0.75 17.28
C ARG A 168 0.59 -1.17 15.84
N SER A 169 0.82 -0.20 14.96
CA SER A 169 1.21 -0.47 13.57
C SER A 169 2.57 -1.15 13.46
N LEU A 170 3.52 -0.74 14.30
CA LEU A 170 4.82 -1.39 14.37
C LEU A 170 4.70 -2.85 14.83
N ALA A 171 3.87 -3.14 15.84
CA ALA A 171 3.62 -4.50 16.32
C ALA A 171 3.00 -5.41 15.23
N VAL A 172 2.25 -4.84 14.28
CA VAL A 172 1.71 -5.59 13.14
C VAL A 172 2.78 -5.83 12.07
N VAL A 173 3.54 -4.80 11.72
CA VAL A 173 4.44 -4.85 10.54
C VAL A 173 5.78 -5.48 10.87
N PHE A 174 6.37 -5.14 12.01
CA PHE A 174 7.74 -5.52 12.36
C PHE A 174 7.98 -7.04 12.43
N PRO A 175 7.11 -7.87 13.06
CA PRO A 175 7.33 -9.32 13.10
C PRO A 175 7.28 -9.97 11.72
N VAL A 176 6.47 -9.44 10.81
CA VAL A 176 6.42 -9.94 9.42
C VAL A 176 7.70 -9.58 8.68
N LEU A 177 8.20 -8.35 8.83
CA LEU A 177 9.49 -7.94 8.26
C LEU A 177 10.65 -8.78 8.79
N PHE A 178 10.65 -9.02 10.09
CA PHE A 178 11.64 -9.89 10.75
C PHE A 178 11.59 -11.32 10.22
N TRP A 179 10.40 -11.88 10.07
CA TRP A 179 10.22 -13.20 9.47
C TRP A 179 10.77 -13.25 8.03
N PHE A 180 10.48 -12.22 7.21
CA PHE A 180 11.01 -12.16 5.85
C PHE A 180 12.53 -12.07 5.81
N MET A 181 13.15 -11.34 6.73
CA MET A 181 14.59 -11.27 6.84
C MET A 181 15.21 -12.65 7.16
N LEU A 182 14.61 -13.41 8.08
CA LEU A 182 15.08 -14.75 8.46
C LEU A 182 14.84 -15.80 7.37
N SER A 183 13.80 -15.66 6.57
CA SER A 183 13.41 -16.65 5.54
C SER A 183 14.13 -16.47 4.21
N ALA A 184 15.10 -15.55 4.09
CA ALA A 184 15.75 -15.19 2.83
C ALA A 184 14.73 -14.96 1.70
N ALA A 185 13.67 -14.21 2.01
CA ALA A 185 12.53 -14.00 1.14
C ALA A 185 12.97 -13.43 -0.21
N SER A 186 12.63 -14.11 -1.27
CA SER A 186 12.97 -13.71 -2.62
C SER A 186 12.18 -12.47 -3.06
N VAL A 187 12.66 -11.81 -4.11
CA VAL A 187 11.96 -10.72 -4.82
C VAL A 187 10.50 -11.10 -5.15
N ALA A 188 10.20 -12.39 -5.31
CA ALA A 188 8.86 -12.91 -5.52
C ALA A 188 7.84 -12.55 -4.41
N ASN A 189 8.30 -12.28 -3.20
CA ASN A 189 7.44 -11.95 -2.06
C ASN A 189 7.26 -10.44 -1.82
N LEU A 190 7.80 -9.58 -2.68
CA LEU A 190 7.64 -8.13 -2.59
C LEU A 190 6.18 -7.67 -2.52
N ALA A 191 5.31 -8.36 -3.24
CA ALA A 191 3.87 -8.09 -3.22
C ALA A 191 3.28 -8.20 -1.81
N VAL A 192 3.71 -9.22 -1.05
CA VAL A 192 3.28 -9.41 0.35
C VAL A 192 3.79 -8.27 1.22
N MET A 193 5.04 -7.82 1.02
CA MET A 193 5.64 -6.72 1.77
C MET A 193 4.92 -5.39 1.53
N ILE A 194 4.56 -5.10 0.27
CA ILE A 194 3.74 -3.92 -0.06
C ILE A 194 2.39 -3.98 0.67
N LYS A 195 1.73 -5.14 0.66
CA LYS A 195 0.46 -5.33 1.36
C LYS A 195 0.59 -5.15 2.86
N VAL A 196 1.59 -5.77 3.49
CA VAL A 196 1.84 -5.65 4.95
C VAL A 196 2.12 -4.20 5.34
N SER A 197 2.90 -3.48 4.54
CA SER A 197 3.16 -2.05 4.75
C SER A 197 1.87 -1.21 4.68
N ALA A 198 1.00 -1.50 3.71
CA ALA A 198 -0.29 -0.85 3.58
C ALA A 198 -1.22 -1.18 4.77
N MET A 199 -1.24 -2.43 5.24
CA MET A 199 -1.98 -2.84 6.44
C MET A 199 -1.54 -2.08 7.68
N GLY A 200 -0.24 -1.87 7.87
CA GLY A 200 0.30 -1.08 8.99
C GLY A 200 -0.21 0.36 8.98
N GLN A 201 -0.30 0.98 7.80
CA GLN A 201 -0.84 2.33 7.66
C GLN A 201 -2.36 2.37 7.91
N GLU A 202 -3.10 1.36 7.49
CA GLU A 202 -4.53 1.22 7.77
C GLU A 202 -4.78 1.13 9.28
N VAL A 203 -4.03 0.27 9.97
CA VAL A 203 -4.09 0.09 11.43
C VAL A 203 -3.75 1.40 12.17
N SER A 204 -2.83 2.20 11.65
CA SER A 204 -2.46 3.51 12.22
C SER A 204 -3.60 4.54 12.20
N ARG A 205 -4.57 4.37 11.30
CA ARG A 205 -5.61 5.38 11.02
C ARG A 205 -6.97 5.06 11.60
N GLN A 206 -7.23 3.80 11.96
CA GLN A 206 -8.56 3.32 12.31
C GLN A 206 -8.61 2.71 13.71
N SER A 207 -9.81 2.69 14.30
CA SER A 207 -10.07 1.91 15.50
C SER A 207 -9.88 0.41 15.24
N THR A 208 -9.60 -0.37 16.28
CA THR A 208 -9.31 -1.81 16.19
C THR A 208 -10.34 -2.58 15.38
N ARG A 209 -11.62 -2.39 15.68
CA ARG A 209 -12.70 -3.11 14.99
C ARG A 209 -12.85 -2.68 13.55
N ALA A 210 -12.72 -1.37 13.27
CA ALA A 210 -12.80 -0.85 11.91
C ALA A 210 -11.62 -1.32 11.07
N ALA A 211 -10.39 -1.26 11.60
CA ALA A 211 -9.20 -1.77 10.93
C ALA A 211 -9.31 -3.27 10.63
N ALA A 212 -9.70 -4.09 11.62
CA ALA A 212 -9.86 -5.53 11.42
C ALA A 212 -10.90 -5.85 10.34
N ARG A 213 -12.06 -5.20 10.36
CA ARG A 213 -13.09 -5.38 9.32
C ARG A 213 -12.60 -4.93 7.94
N SER A 214 -11.95 -3.79 7.85
CA SER A 214 -11.40 -3.25 6.61
C SER A 214 -10.34 -4.21 6.02
N LEU A 215 -9.42 -4.70 6.85
CA LEU A 215 -8.36 -5.63 6.43
C LEU A 215 -8.93 -6.95 5.90
N VAL A 216 -9.86 -7.56 6.63
CA VAL A 216 -10.49 -8.82 6.21
C VAL A 216 -11.31 -8.61 4.95
N PHE A 217 -12.21 -7.63 4.95
CA PHE A 217 -13.07 -7.37 3.79
C PHE A 217 -12.27 -7.05 2.53
N SER A 218 -11.29 -6.15 2.63
CA SER A 218 -10.46 -5.76 1.47
C SER A 218 -9.66 -6.94 0.91
N THR A 219 -9.17 -7.83 1.79
CA THR A 219 -8.43 -9.03 1.36
C THR A 219 -9.34 -10.05 0.72
N VAL A 220 -10.54 -10.29 1.27
CA VAL A 220 -11.52 -11.21 0.69
C VAL A 220 -12.03 -10.68 -0.65
N ALA A 221 -12.50 -9.43 -0.70
CA ALA A 221 -13.04 -8.84 -1.93
C ALA A 221 -11.98 -8.74 -3.05
N GLY A 222 -10.77 -8.26 -2.71
CA GLY A 222 -9.66 -8.18 -3.66
C GLY A 222 -9.14 -9.54 -4.08
N GLY A 223 -9.04 -10.48 -3.14
CA GLY A 223 -8.63 -11.87 -3.41
C GLY A 223 -9.61 -12.61 -4.33
N LEU A 224 -10.90 -12.48 -4.09
CA LEU A 224 -11.94 -13.04 -4.98
C LEU A 224 -11.85 -12.44 -6.38
N ALA A 225 -11.72 -11.14 -6.49
CA ALA A 225 -11.54 -10.47 -7.78
C ALA A 225 -10.26 -10.96 -8.50
N ALA A 226 -9.16 -11.15 -7.77
CA ALA A 226 -7.93 -11.70 -8.31
C ALA A 226 -8.09 -13.15 -8.80
N ILE A 227 -8.82 -14.01 -8.05
CA ILE A 227 -9.12 -15.38 -8.46
C ILE A 227 -9.93 -15.40 -9.75
N LEU A 228 -10.99 -14.60 -9.84
CA LEU A 228 -11.83 -14.53 -11.04
C LEU A 228 -11.03 -14.05 -12.25
N ALA A 229 -10.20 -13.03 -12.08
CA ALA A 229 -9.33 -12.54 -13.14
C ALA A 229 -8.26 -13.59 -13.53
N TRP A 230 -7.68 -14.30 -12.57
CA TRP A 230 -6.72 -15.36 -12.83
C TRP A 230 -7.32 -16.52 -13.60
N GLN A 231 -8.53 -16.97 -13.23
CA GLN A 231 -9.23 -18.04 -13.95
C GLN A 231 -9.52 -17.67 -15.40
N ALA A 232 -9.96 -16.43 -15.65
CA ALA A 232 -10.15 -15.93 -17.01
C ALA A 232 -8.84 -15.88 -17.81
N LEU A 233 -7.74 -15.41 -17.21
CA LEU A 233 -6.43 -15.37 -17.82
C LEU A 233 -5.83 -16.75 -18.05
N SER A 234 -6.09 -17.72 -17.17
CA SER A 234 -5.66 -19.11 -17.35
C SER A 234 -6.34 -19.78 -18.53
N ALA A 235 -7.60 -19.39 -18.82
CA ALA A 235 -8.34 -19.89 -19.98
C ALA A 235 -7.90 -19.23 -21.29
N TRP A 236 -7.57 -17.94 -21.24
CA TRP A 236 -7.12 -17.16 -22.42
C TRP A 236 -5.99 -16.18 -22.04
N PRO A 237 -4.73 -16.64 -22.05
CA PRO A 237 -3.60 -15.82 -21.67
C PRO A 237 -3.31 -14.75 -22.74
N SER A 238 -3.72 -13.50 -22.50
CA SER A 238 -3.39 -12.36 -23.35
C SER A 238 -3.25 -11.08 -22.56
N LEU A 239 -2.33 -10.22 -22.99
CA LEU A 239 -2.13 -8.90 -22.39
C LEU A 239 -3.40 -8.04 -22.50
N THR A 240 -4.11 -8.12 -23.61
CA THR A 240 -5.36 -7.38 -23.82
C THR A 240 -6.41 -7.79 -22.81
N LEU A 241 -6.61 -9.11 -22.59
CA LEU A 241 -7.55 -9.60 -21.59
C LEU A 241 -7.17 -9.16 -20.18
N TYR A 242 -5.87 -9.21 -19.82
CA TYR A 242 -5.39 -8.73 -18.54
C TYR A 242 -5.75 -7.25 -18.32
N VAL A 243 -5.47 -6.39 -19.30
CA VAL A 243 -5.79 -4.96 -19.22
C VAL A 243 -7.29 -4.73 -19.12
N LEU A 244 -8.11 -5.47 -19.88
CA LEU A 244 -9.57 -5.37 -19.82
C LEU A 244 -10.13 -5.82 -18.48
N LEU A 245 -9.63 -6.90 -17.90
CA LEU A 245 -10.05 -7.38 -16.58
C LEU A 245 -9.70 -6.38 -15.47
N VAL A 246 -8.50 -5.79 -15.51
CA VAL A 246 -8.13 -4.73 -14.56
C VAL A 246 -8.96 -3.47 -14.77
N ALA A 247 -9.27 -3.11 -16.03
CA ALA A 247 -10.16 -1.99 -16.33
C ALA A 247 -11.59 -2.23 -15.83
N LEU A 248 -12.13 -3.43 -16.03
CA LEU A 248 -13.45 -3.83 -15.52
C LEU A 248 -13.50 -3.79 -13.99
N ALA A 249 -12.47 -4.32 -13.34
CA ALA A 249 -12.31 -4.23 -11.90
C ALA A 249 -12.22 -2.76 -11.44
N GLY A 250 -11.46 -1.93 -12.17
CA GLY A 250 -11.36 -0.50 -11.92
C GLY A 250 -12.71 0.23 -12.00
N LEU A 251 -13.56 -0.14 -12.95
CA LEU A 251 -14.93 0.38 -13.04
C LEU A 251 -15.78 -0.07 -11.85
N PHE A 252 -15.71 -1.35 -11.48
CA PHE A 252 -16.48 -1.89 -10.36
C PHE A 252 -16.04 -1.27 -9.02
N PHE A 253 -14.75 -1.30 -8.72
CA PHE A 253 -14.24 -0.74 -7.48
C PHE A 253 -14.35 0.79 -7.46
N GLY A 254 -14.08 1.46 -8.59
CA GLY A 254 -14.27 2.90 -8.73
C GLY A 254 -15.70 3.33 -8.48
N TRP A 255 -16.68 2.61 -9.01
CA TRP A 255 -18.07 2.84 -8.68
C TRP A 255 -18.33 2.74 -7.17
N ARG A 256 -17.77 1.73 -6.49
CA ARG A 256 -17.88 1.57 -5.04
C ARG A 256 -17.19 2.69 -4.25
N ILE A 257 -16.05 3.18 -4.72
CA ILE A 257 -15.28 4.24 -4.06
C ILE A 257 -16.01 5.60 -4.17
N PHE A 258 -16.61 5.91 -5.33
CA PHE A 258 -17.12 7.24 -5.64
C PHE A 258 -18.66 7.36 -5.67
N ALA A 259 -19.41 6.25 -5.65
CA ALA A 259 -20.86 6.27 -5.75
C ALA A 259 -21.55 6.48 -4.39
N GLY A 260 -22.12 7.68 -4.20
CA GLY A 260 -23.00 8.02 -3.09
C GLY A 260 -22.31 8.37 -1.76
N GLN A 261 -23.04 9.16 -0.92
CA GLN A 261 -22.49 9.61 0.37
C GLN A 261 -22.28 8.47 1.38
N GLY A 262 -23.16 7.47 1.43
CA GLY A 262 -23.05 6.32 2.36
C GLY A 262 -21.93 5.33 2.00
N LEU A 263 -21.43 5.34 0.77
CA LEU A 263 -20.32 4.49 0.33
C LEU A 263 -18.95 5.15 0.55
N ARG A 264 -18.90 6.47 0.70
CA ARG A 264 -17.66 7.21 1.02
C ARG A 264 -17.04 6.81 2.37
N GLU A 265 -17.85 6.41 3.33
CA GLU A 265 -17.36 5.94 4.64
C GLU A 265 -16.47 4.69 4.54
N HIS A 266 -16.59 3.93 3.44
CA HIS A 266 -15.83 2.70 3.19
C HIS A 266 -14.92 2.81 1.97
N ALA A 267 -14.67 4.02 1.44
CA ALA A 267 -13.87 4.23 0.24
C ALA A 267 -12.45 3.66 0.39
N ASP A 268 -11.81 3.86 1.54
CA ASP A 268 -10.49 3.30 1.85
C ASP A 268 -10.50 1.77 1.72
N THR A 269 -11.51 1.10 2.28
CA THR A 269 -11.64 -0.37 2.23
C THR A 269 -11.74 -0.88 0.79
N TRP A 270 -12.51 -0.21 -0.07
CA TRP A 270 -12.64 -0.58 -1.48
C TRP A 270 -11.37 -0.28 -2.28
N THR A 271 -10.68 0.82 -1.95
CA THR A 271 -9.36 1.14 -2.52
C THR A 271 -8.34 0.05 -2.18
N TYR A 272 -8.30 -0.40 -0.91
CA TYR A 272 -7.43 -1.50 -0.48
C TYR A 272 -7.84 -2.85 -1.09
N ALA A 273 -9.13 -3.10 -1.37
CA ALA A 273 -9.57 -4.29 -2.07
C ALA A 273 -9.06 -4.30 -3.52
N PHE A 274 -9.16 -3.19 -4.22
CA PHE A 274 -8.62 -3.09 -5.58
C PHE A 274 -7.09 -3.18 -5.60
N LEU A 275 -6.41 -2.55 -4.65
CA LEU A 275 -4.98 -2.71 -4.46
C LEU A 275 -4.60 -4.18 -4.26
N THR A 276 -5.33 -4.89 -3.40
CA THR A 276 -5.10 -6.32 -3.15
C THR A 276 -5.20 -7.14 -4.44
N MET A 277 -6.23 -6.90 -5.24
CA MET A 277 -6.39 -7.57 -6.54
C MET A 277 -5.15 -7.33 -7.43
N ILE A 278 -4.72 -6.07 -7.60
CA ILE A 278 -3.58 -5.74 -8.48
C ILE A 278 -2.29 -6.37 -7.95
N VAL A 279 -2.02 -6.26 -6.65
CA VAL A 279 -0.76 -6.72 -6.03
C VAL A 279 -0.65 -8.25 -6.03
N VAL A 280 -1.77 -8.98 -5.98
CA VAL A 280 -1.79 -10.45 -6.12
C VAL A 280 -1.67 -10.88 -7.58
N LEU A 281 -2.46 -10.24 -8.46
CA LEU A 281 -2.58 -10.66 -9.85
C LEU A 281 -1.36 -10.28 -10.70
N ALA A 282 -0.84 -9.04 -10.56
CA ALA A 282 0.19 -8.51 -11.45
C ALA A 282 1.51 -9.31 -11.42
N PRO A 283 2.08 -9.65 -10.25
CA PRO A 283 3.29 -10.48 -10.24
C PRO A 283 3.03 -11.90 -10.78
N ALA A 284 1.83 -12.44 -10.59
CA ALA A 284 1.48 -13.75 -11.13
C ALA A 284 1.46 -13.75 -12.67
N VAL A 285 0.97 -12.67 -13.28
CA VAL A 285 0.98 -12.48 -14.73
C VAL A 285 2.40 -12.26 -15.24
N LEU A 286 3.22 -11.52 -14.52
CA LEU A 286 4.61 -11.21 -14.93
C LEU A 286 5.53 -12.44 -14.83
N ASP A 287 5.35 -13.27 -13.81
CA ASP A 287 6.19 -14.43 -13.54
C ASP A 287 5.75 -15.68 -14.34
N SER A 288 4.67 -15.57 -15.09
CA SER A 288 4.07 -16.73 -15.73
C SER A 288 4.43 -16.86 -17.21
N ASP A 289 5.09 -17.95 -17.53
CA ASP A 289 4.95 -18.57 -18.85
C ASP A 289 3.63 -19.39 -18.94
N PHE A 290 2.60 -18.96 -18.23
CA PHE A 290 1.26 -19.57 -18.12
C PHE A 290 1.25 -21.12 -17.98
N GLY A 291 2.29 -21.69 -17.36
CA GLY A 291 2.35 -23.13 -17.07
C GLY A 291 1.70 -23.50 -15.72
N SER A 292 1.64 -24.81 -15.41
CA SER A 292 1.08 -25.35 -14.16
C SER A 292 1.72 -24.77 -12.90
N ALA A 293 3.01 -24.42 -12.97
CA ALA A 293 3.73 -23.77 -11.88
C ALA A 293 3.27 -22.33 -11.59
N ALA A 294 2.67 -21.63 -12.58
CA ALA A 294 2.18 -20.26 -12.41
C ALA A 294 0.93 -20.23 -11.52
N GLY A 295 0.03 -21.20 -11.70
CA GLY A 295 -1.15 -21.34 -10.85
C GLY A 295 -0.79 -21.62 -9.39
N ALA A 296 0.16 -22.50 -9.13
CA ALA A 296 0.63 -22.79 -7.79
C ALA A 296 1.19 -21.52 -7.12
N ARG A 297 2.06 -20.78 -7.80
CA ARG A 297 2.64 -19.51 -7.30
C ARG A 297 1.58 -18.43 -7.02
N PHE A 298 0.53 -18.36 -7.84
CA PHE A 298 -0.60 -17.46 -7.61
C PHE A 298 -1.33 -17.79 -6.31
N TYR A 299 -1.70 -19.07 -6.12
CA TYR A 299 -2.40 -19.50 -4.91
C TYR A 299 -1.53 -19.42 -3.66
N ASP A 300 -0.23 -19.71 -3.75
CA ASP A 300 0.71 -19.54 -2.65
C ASP A 300 0.76 -18.07 -2.19
N ARG A 301 0.84 -17.11 -3.13
CA ARG A 301 0.77 -15.68 -2.80
C ARG A 301 -0.55 -15.29 -2.16
N LEU A 302 -1.66 -15.74 -2.73
CA LEU A 302 -2.98 -15.48 -2.17
C LEU A 302 -3.09 -16.00 -0.74
N LEU A 303 -2.59 -17.21 -0.49
CA LEU A 303 -2.55 -17.81 0.85
C LEU A 303 -1.69 -16.96 1.81
N MET A 304 -0.52 -16.51 1.38
CA MET A 304 0.33 -15.60 2.19
C MET A 304 -0.39 -14.30 2.53
N PHE A 305 -1.18 -13.73 1.61
CA PHE A 305 -1.99 -12.54 1.88
C PHE A 305 -3.08 -12.80 2.93
N VAL A 306 -3.74 -13.95 2.86
CA VAL A 306 -4.75 -14.35 3.85
C VAL A 306 -4.08 -14.52 5.23
N TRP A 307 -2.97 -15.23 5.30
CA TRP A 307 -2.22 -15.42 6.55
C TRP A 307 -1.71 -14.09 7.13
N ALA A 308 -1.14 -13.20 6.30
CA ALA A 308 -0.71 -11.89 6.74
C ALA A 308 -1.88 -11.05 7.29
N THR A 309 -3.06 -11.16 6.66
CA THR A 309 -4.26 -10.45 7.12
C THR A 309 -4.77 -11.02 8.45
N LEU A 310 -4.86 -12.33 8.58
CA LEU A 310 -5.26 -12.99 9.84
C LEU A 310 -4.30 -12.63 10.97
N TYR A 311 -3.00 -12.71 10.68
CA TYR A 311 -1.97 -12.28 11.64
C TYR A 311 -2.16 -10.80 12.04
N ALA A 312 -2.33 -9.87 11.08
CA ALA A 312 -2.51 -8.45 11.36
C ALA A 312 -3.73 -8.20 12.26
N VAL A 313 -4.84 -8.88 11.99
CA VAL A 313 -6.05 -8.80 12.82
C VAL A 313 -5.78 -9.28 14.23
N VAL A 314 -5.16 -10.45 14.39
CA VAL A 314 -4.82 -11.00 15.71
C VAL A 314 -3.85 -10.08 16.44
N ALA A 315 -2.81 -9.58 15.77
CA ALA A 315 -1.81 -8.69 16.35
C ALA A 315 -2.42 -7.40 16.88
N VAL A 316 -3.37 -6.80 16.13
CA VAL A 316 -4.09 -5.60 16.57
C VAL A 316 -4.91 -5.87 17.83
N TYR A 317 -5.68 -6.97 17.86
CA TYR A 317 -6.48 -7.32 19.04
C TYR A 317 -5.62 -7.66 20.25
N VAL A 318 -4.54 -8.39 20.07
CA VAL A 318 -3.59 -8.74 21.14
C VAL A 318 -2.92 -7.48 21.68
N PHE A 319 -2.46 -6.59 20.80
CA PHE A 319 -1.84 -5.33 21.21
C PHE A 319 -2.79 -4.50 22.09
N ASP A 320 -4.02 -4.29 21.61
CA ASP A 320 -5.01 -3.48 22.33
C ASP A 320 -5.49 -4.15 23.64
N ALA A 321 -5.45 -5.50 23.71
CA ALA A 321 -5.76 -6.23 24.96
C ALA A 321 -4.66 -6.04 26.02
N PHE A 322 -3.39 -5.93 25.63
CA PHE A 322 -2.27 -5.78 26.56
C PHE A 322 -1.97 -4.32 26.93
N TRP A 323 -2.11 -3.39 26.00
CA TRP A 323 -1.74 -1.98 26.20
C TRP A 323 -2.93 -1.03 26.34
N GLY A 324 -4.17 -1.55 26.23
CA GLY A 324 -5.40 -0.76 26.31
C GLY A 324 -5.56 0.19 25.10
N GLN A 325 -6.78 0.66 24.88
CA GLN A 325 -6.98 1.84 24.03
C GLN A 325 -6.86 3.07 24.93
N PRO A 326 -6.21 4.16 24.48
CA PRO A 326 -6.32 5.43 25.17
C PRO A 326 -7.83 5.75 25.27
N GLU A 327 -8.35 5.85 26.48
CA GLU A 327 -9.75 6.19 26.70
C GLU A 327 -10.03 7.51 25.97
N ASP A 328 -11.08 7.53 25.17
CA ASP A 328 -11.65 8.79 24.70
C ASP A 328 -12.19 9.45 25.96
N GLU A 329 -11.45 10.42 26.51
CA GLU A 329 -12.01 11.32 27.50
C GLU A 329 -13.23 11.98 26.83
N GLU A 330 -14.42 11.43 27.15
CA GLU A 330 -15.69 12.07 26.87
C GLU A 330 -15.65 13.45 27.52
N GLN A 331 -15.46 14.47 26.69
CA GLN A 331 -15.79 15.86 27.02
C GLN A 331 -16.94 16.33 26.15
#